data_a122fe0f172da0ae6fa0ada5cf29354f
#
_entry.id   a122fe0f172da0ae6fa0ada5cf29354f
#
_cell.length_a   1.000
_cell.length_b   1.000
_cell.length_c   1.000
_cell.angle_alpha   90.00
_cell.angle_beta   90.00
_cell.angle_gamma   90.00
#
_symmetry.space_group_name_H-M   'P 1'
#
loop_
_entity.id
_entity.type
_entity.pdbx_description
1 polymer ?
#
loop_
_entity_poly.entity_id
_entity_poly.type
_entity_poly.pdbx_seq_one_letter_code
_entity_poly.pdbx_strand_id
1 'polypeptide(L)'
;MLYTVIVLTGMVLAGIAAAFVIELLVVALFPNVSAPGQHLTKGKGLPLKELVPSDRRRDVTFEVEGTSISAWLYLPRGQSSPVPCIVMAHGLGGTKKMLEPYVTRFQDAGMAVLVFDYRYLGESNGEPRQLIWIPYQLQDYAAAVAYARSLKEVDADRVGLWGTSLSGGHVLVTAARDGRIACVSAQCPLLDGLAASEQQLHRLGIRYALRMLGHAQRDLVRSWLGLSPHKIPIVGRTGSLALMSDDDAWDFFAESASDDFVNEACARIAMNIYRYRPVDHLHQVRCPVLLQTCDHDFALPSKVVDKAASRLGAFAEIVRYPIGHFDIYRGSHFETAVNRQIEFFSKHLFPTDSK
;
A
#
# COMPACT_ATOMS: atom_id res chain seq x y z
N MET A 1 2.37 -46.27 20.37
CA MET A 1 2.79 -44.92 19.98
C MET A 1 2.18 -44.49 18.63
N LEU A 2 2.37 -45.24 17.54
CA LEU A 2 1.80 -44.87 16.22
C LEU A 2 0.26 -44.78 16.23
N TYR A 3 -0.42 -45.72 16.81
CA TYR A 3 -1.90 -45.73 16.95
C TYR A 3 -2.42 -44.50 17.72
N THR A 4 -1.78 -44.17 18.82
CA THR A 4 -2.15 -42.99 19.63
C THR A 4 -1.96 -41.68 18.85
N VAL A 5 -0.88 -41.56 18.05
CA VAL A 5 -0.64 -40.39 17.18
C VAL A 5 -1.73 -40.29 16.10
N ILE A 6 -2.09 -41.43 15.46
CA ILE A 6 -3.15 -41.47 14.43
C ILE A 6 -4.50 -41.03 15.01
N VAL A 7 -4.85 -41.57 16.18
CA VAL A 7 -6.12 -41.22 16.85
C VAL A 7 -6.14 -39.72 17.24
N LEU A 8 -5.05 -39.21 17.85
CA LEU A 8 -4.96 -37.77 18.21
C LEU A 8 -5.03 -36.87 16.98
N THR A 9 -4.35 -37.23 15.91
CA THR A 9 -4.39 -36.46 14.64
C THR A 9 -5.84 -36.49 14.07
N GLY A 10 -6.51 -37.66 14.08
CA GLY A 10 -7.90 -37.79 13.64
C GLY A 10 -8.85 -36.92 14.47
N MET A 11 -8.71 -36.92 15.80
CA MET A 11 -9.53 -36.10 16.69
C MET A 11 -9.29 -34.58 16.45
N VAL A 12 -8.05 -34.14 16.23
CA VAL A 12 -7.75 -32.77 15.91
C VAL A 12 -8.35 -32.34 14.56
N LEU A 13 -8.25 -33.20 13.54
CA LEU A 13 -8.87 -32.92 12.22
C LEU A 13 -10.38 -32.88 12.29
N ALA A 14 -11.01 -33.78 13.04
CA ALA A 14 -12.45 -33.76 13.27
C ALA A 14 -12.90 -32.53 14.04
N GLY A 15 -12.14 -32.12 15.05
CA GLY A 15 -12.36 -30.83 15.77
C GLY A 15 -12.27 -29.59 14.88
N ILE A 16 -11.30 -29.56 14.01
CA ILE A 16 -11.14 -28.45 13.02
C ILE A 16 -12.33 -28.45 12.04
N ALA A 17 -12.72 -29.62 11.52
CA ALA A 17 -13.87 -29.74 10.62
C ALA A 17 -15.18 -29.33 11.29
N ALA A 18 -15.41 -29.75 12.53
CA ALA A 18 -16.59 -29.33 13.30
C ALA A 18 -16.61 -27.81 13.57
N ALA A 19 -15.47 -27.24 13.95
CA ALA A 19 -15.33 -25.78 14.15
C ALA A 19 -15.62 -25.02 12.85
N PHE A 20 -15.15 -25.51 11.71
CA PHE A 20 -15.42 -24.94 10.40
C PHE A 20 -16.90 -24.98 10.02
N VAL A 21 -17.58 -26.13 10.25
CA VAL A 21 -19.02 -26.24 10.02
C VAL A 21 -19.82 -25.31 10.94
N ILE A 22 -19.45 -25.23 12.21
CA ILE A 22 -20.07 -24.27 13.16
C ILE A 22 -19.86 -22.81 12.68
N GLU A 23 -18.67 -22.46 12.23
CA GLU A 23 -18.40 -21.12 11.68
C GLU A 23 -19.27 -20.82 10.46
N LEU A 24 -19.42 -21.80 9.53
CA LEU A 24 -20.31 -21.67 8.37
C LEU A 24 -21.76 -21.43 8.79
N LEU A 25 -22.24 -22.20 9.78
CA LEU A 25 -23.61 -22.08 10.31
C LEU A 25 -23.81 -20.70 11.00
N VAL A 26 -22.85 -20.28 11.83
CA VAL A 26 -22.89 -18.98 12.50
C VAL A 26 -22.93 -17.86 11.46
N VAL A 27 -22.07 -17.90 10.44
CA VAL A 27 -22.02 -16.88 9.37
C VAL A 27 -23.33 -16.85 8.57
N ALA A 28 -23.96 -18.03 8.31
CA ALA A 28 -25.21 -18.12 7.58
C ALA A 28 -26.44 -17.64 8.39
N LEU A 29 -26.44 -17.89 9.70
CA LEU A 29 -27.62 -17.65 10.56
C LEU A 29 -27.62 -16.26 11.22
N PHE A 30 -26.44 -15.65 11.44
CA PHE A 30 -26.33 -14.37 12.12
C PHE A 30 -25.96 -13.24 11.16
N PRO A 31 -26.57 -12.04 11.35
CA PRO A 31 -26.24 -10.88 10.53
C PRO A 31 -24.77 -10.48 10.67
N ASN A 32 -24.29 -9.74 9.68
CA ASN A 32 -22.95 -9.19 9.73
C ASN A 32 -22.87 -8.10 10.81
N VAL A 33 -22.18 -8.42 11.91
CA VAL A 33 -21.82 -7.45 12.93
C VAL A 33 -20.38 -7.07 12.66
N SER A 34 -20.16 -6.10 11.77
CA SER A 34 -18.83 -5.52 11.56
C SER A 34 -18.33 -4.90 12.87
N ALA A 35 -17.03 -4.98 13.11
CA ALA A 35 -16.44 -4.29 14.24
C ALA A 35 -16.73 -2.79 14.06
N PRO A 36 -17.29 -2.10 15.10
CA PRO A 36 -17.53 -0.66 14.97
C PRO A 36 -16.19 0.02 14.69
N GLY A 37 -16.11 0.72 13.56
CA GLY A 37 -15.00 1.61 13.27
C GLY A 37 -14.94 2.64 14.40
N GLN A 38 -13.78 2.82 14.99
CA GLN A 38 -13.57 4.01 15.80
C GLN A 38 -13.71 5.17 14.81
N HIS A 39 -14.75 5.99 14.98
CA HIS A 39 -14.89 7.19 14.16
C HIS A 39 -13.67 8.06 14.45
N LEU A 40 -12.78 8.17 13.48
CA LEU A 40 -11.82 9.25 13.47
C LEU A 40 -12.66 10.53 13.44
N THR A 41 -12.76 11.23 14.56
CA THR A 41 -13.27 12.59 14.56
C THR A 41 -12.36 13.33 13.58
N LYS A 42 -12.94 13.80 12.47
CA LYS A 42 -12.20 14.52 11.42
C LYS A 42 -11.39 15.61 12.13
N GLY A 43 -10.10 15.34 12.35
CA GLY A 43 -9.13 16.38 12.64
C GLY A 43 -9.25 17.39 11.48
N LYS A 44 -8.97 18.65 11.73
CA LYS A 44 -8.67 19.56 10.63
C LYS A 44 -7.51 18.87 9.93
N GLY A 45 -7.77 18.22 8.77
CA GLY A 45 -6.74 17.60 7.96
C GLY A 45 -5.54 18.52 7.93
N LEU A 46 -4.33 18.00 7.75
CA LEU A 46 -3.19 18.89 7.49
C LEU A 46 -3.76 20.07 6.74
N PRO A 47 -3.49 21.36 7.15
CA PRO A 47 -3.92 22.46 6.34
C PRO A 47 -3.30 22.21 4.97
N LEU A 48 -4.00 21.41 4.18
CA LEU A 48 -3.87 21.38 2.75
C LEU A 48 -4.17 22.84 2.47
N LYS A 49 -3.10 23.65 2.46
CA LYS A 49 -3.09 25.01 1.94
C LYS A 49 -4.01 24.90 0.77
N GLU A 50 -5.19 25.53 0.81
CA GLU A 50 -6.28 25.32 -0.14
C GLU A 50 -5.67 24.88 -1.45
N LEU A 51 -5.78 23.58 -1.73
CA LEU A 51 -5.15 23.04 -2.92
C LEU A 51 -5.92 23.68 -4.04
N VAL A 52 -5.37 24.79 -4.52
CA VAL A 52 -5.91 25.51 -5.68
C VAL A 52 -6.05 24.43 -6.73
N PRO A 53 -7.28 24.16 -7.26
CA PRO A 53 -7.44 23.19 -8.32
C PRO A 53 -6.39 23.52 -9.36
N SER A 54 -5.39 22.66 -9.50
CA SER A 54 -4.31 22.90 -10.44
C SER A 54 -4.96 22.89 -11.82
N ASP A 55 -4.90 24.01 -12.55
CA ASP A 55 -5.27 24.10 -13.97
C ASP A 55 -4.52 23.04 -14.82
N ARG A 56 -3.61 22.34 -14.22
CA ARG A 56 -2.74 21.29 -14.76
C ARG A 56 -3.16 19.87 -14.38
N ARG A 57 -4.21 19.70 -13.55
CA ARG A 57 -4.77 18.39 -13.20
C ARG A 57 -5.86 18.00 -14.18
N ARG A 58 -5.80 16.80 -14.69
CA ARG A 58 -6.89 16.15 -15.42
C ARG A 58 -7.36 14.92 -14.66
N ASP A 59 -8.66 14.84 -14.42
CA ASP A 59 -9.29 13.61 -13.95
C ASP A 59 -9.35 12.63 -15.11
N VAL A 60 -8.80 11.44 -14.92
CA VAL A 60 -8.71 10.40 -15.93
C VAL A 60 -9.16 9.07 -15.35
N THR A 61 -9.56 8.16 -16.21
CA THR A 61 -9.91 6.79 -15.83
C THR A 61 -9.24 5.79 -16.76
N PHE A 62 -8.96 4.60 -16.23
CA PHE A 62 -8.54 3.45 -17.02
C PHE A 62 -9.19 2.18 -16.49
N GLU A 63 -9.30 1.17 -17.35
CA GLU A 63 -10.01 -0.07 -17.02
C GLU A 63 -9.06 -1.18 -16.62
N VAL A 64 -9.45 -1.95 -15.58
CA VAL A 64 -8.74 -3.15 -15.15
C VAL A 64 -9.77 -4.25 -14.90
N GLU A 65 -9.74 -5.32 -15.69
CA GLU A 65 -10.68 -6.45 -15.56
C GLU A 65 -12.15 -5.99 -15.44
N GLY A 66 -12.56 -5.00 -16.26
CA GLY A 66 -13.90 -4.44 -16.26
C GLY A 66 -14.23 -3.52 -15.07
N THR A 67 -13.23 -3.12 -14.29
CA THR A 67 -13.39 -2.14 -13.20
C THR A 67 -12.71 -0.84 -13.56
N SER A 68 -13.45 0.26 -13.49
CA SER A 68 -12.92 1.60 -13.76
C SER A 68 -12.12 2.13 -12.59
N ILE A 69 -10.88 2.51 -12.85
CA ILE A 69 -9.93 3.08 -11.90
C ILE A 69 -9.89 4.59 -12.06
N SER A 70 -10.13 5.30 -10.96
CA SER A 70 -10.03 6.75 -10.90
C SER A 70 -8.59 7.19 -10.67
N ALA A 71 -8.12 8.11 -11.50
CA ALA A 71 -6.77 8.66 -11.40
C ALA A 71 -6.75 10.17 -11.71
N TRP A 72 -5.71 10.83 -11.23
CA TRP A 72 -5.37 12.20 -11.59
C TRP A 72 -4.07 12.21 -12.38
N LEU A 73 -4.09 12.88 -13.52
CA LEU A 73 -2.91 13.16 -14.31
C LEU A 73 -2.51 14.63 -14.14
N TYR A 74 -1.33 14.85 -13.61
CA TYR A 74 -0.73 16.18 -13.49
C TYR A 74 0.37 16.34 -14.54
N LEU A 75 0.35 17.47 -15.24
CA LEU A 75 1.35 17.79 -16.26
C LEU A 75 2.18 19.00 -15.83
N PRO A 76 3.49 19.01 -16.06
CA PRO A 76 4.33 20.18 -15.76
C PRO A 76 3.98 21.37 -16.65
N ARG A 77 4.38 22.58 -16.25
CA ARG A 77 4.13 23.82 -17.01
C ARG A 77 5.02 23.93 -18.25
N GLY A 78 4.44 24.49 -19.32
CA GLY A 78 5.21 25.00 -20.47
C GLY A 78 5.90 23.96 -21.33
N GLN A 79 5.51 22.68 -21.24
CA GLN A 79 6.18 21.63 -21.99
C GLN A 79 5.45 21.32 -23.30
N SER A 80 6.22 21.29 -24.40
CA SER A 80 5.75 20.99 -25.76
C SER A 80 6.10 19.58 -26.26
N SER A 81 6.86 18.79 -25.48
CA SER A 81 7.33 17.44 -25.83
C SER A 81 6.91 16.41 -24.77
N PRO A 82 6.89 15.10 -25.10
CA PRO A 82 6.66 14.06 -24.10
C PRO A 82 7.63 14.18 -22.92
N VAL A 83 7.10 14.06 -21.70
CA VAL A 83 7.85 14.25 -20.45
C VAL A 83 7.96 12.96 -19.67
N PRO A 84 8.95 12.80 -18.79
CA PRO A 84 9.00 11.71 -17.84
C PRO A 84 7.73 11.67 -16.97
N CYS A 85 7.30 10.48 -16.59
CA CYS A 85 6.11 10.31 -15.77
C CYS A 85 6.41 9.46 -14.53
N ILE A 86 5.91 9.90 -13.38
CA ILE A 86 5.89 9.11 -12.14
C ILE A 86 4.49 8.53 -11.96
N VAL A 87 4.38 7.21 -11.89
CA VAL A 87 3.13 6.51 -11.52
C VAL A 87 3.14 6.29 -10.01
N MET A 88 2.08 6.71 -9.32
CA MET A 88 2.01 6.74 -7.86
C MET A 88 0.73 6.09 -7.33
N ALA A 89 0.86 5.40 -6.19
CA ALA A 89 -0.30 4.96 -5.40
C ALA A 89 -0.03 4.98 -3.91
N HIS A 90 -1.12 5.06 -3.14
CA HIS A 90 -1.13 5.17 -1.68
C HIS A 90 -0.82 3.85 -0.97
N GLY A 91 -0.47 3.92 0.33
CA GLY A 91 -0.28 2.77 1.21
C GLY A 91 -1.60 2.09 1.63
N LEU A 92 -1.54 1.31 2.69
CA LEU A 92 -2.67 0.52 3.20
C LEU A 92 -3.89 1.41 3.52
N GLY A 93 -4.96 1.24 2.74
CA GLY A 93 -6.24 1.91 2.96
C GLY A 93 -6.29 3.42 2.75
N GLY A 94 -5.22 4.04 2.24
CA GLY A 94 -5.23 5.45 1.87
C GLY A 94 -6.04 5.76 0.62
N THR A 95 -5.95 6.99 0.14
CA THR A 95 -6.51 7.45 -1.13
C THR A 95 -5.50 8.33 -1.88
N LYS A 96 -5.71 8.53 -3.19
CA LYS A 96 -4.83 9.40 -4.00
C LYS A 96 -4.75 10.84 -3.49
N LYS A 97 -5.80 11.33 -2.82
CA LYS A 97 -5.82 12.69 -2.22
C LYS A 97 -4.72 12.87 -1.16
N MET A 98 -4.41 11.83 -0.40
CA MET A 98 -3.35 11.89 0.61
C MET A 98 -1.94 12.09 0.02
N LEU A 99 -1.78 11.85 -1.29
CA LEU A 99 -0.50 11.95 -1.98
C LEU A 99 -0.27 13.31 -2.65
N GLU A 100 -1.25 14.19 -2.63
CA GLU A 100 -1.18 15.49 -3.33
C GLU A 100 0.05 16.34 -2.94
N PRO A 101 0.54 16.35 -1.67
CA PRO A 101 1.77 17.04 -1.31
C PRO A 101 3.01 16.56 -2.09
N TYR A 102 3.09 15.25 -2.39
CA TYR A 102 4.16 14.69 -3.22
C TYR A 102 3.98 15.03 -4.69
N VAL A 103 2.75 14.91 -5.19
CA VAL A 103 2.39 15.14 -6.59
C VAL A 103 2.81 16.53 -7.03
N THR A 104 2.48 17.56 -6.24
CA THR A 104 2.82 18.95 -6.56
C THR A 104 4.33 19.17 -6.64
N ARG A 105 5.10 18.54 -5.75
CA ARG A 105 6.57 18.63 -5.73
C ARG A 105 7.20 17.99 -6.97
N PHE A 106 6.73 16.82 -7.39
CA PHE A 106 7.21 16.16 -8.60
C PHE A 106 6.80 16.90 -9.88
N GLN A 107 5.57 17.42 -9.91
CA GLN A 107 5.08 18.24 -11.01
C GLN A 107 5.91 19.52 -11.18
N ASP A 108 6.24 20.21 -10.09
CA ASP A 108 7.06 21.43 -10.10
C ASP A 108 8.51 21.12 -10.49
N ALA A 109 8.99 19.89 -10.27
CA ALA A 109 10.28 19.41 -10.75
C ALA A 109 10.29 18.99 -12.24
N GLY A 110 9.18 19.22 -12.97
CA GLY A 110 9.11 19.01 -14.42
C GLY A 110 8.65 17.60 -14.85
N MET A 111 8.12 16.79 -13.95
CA MET A 111 7.64 15.44 -14.23
C MET A 111 6.12 15.43 -14.35
N ALA A 112 5.58 14.64 -15.28
CA ALA A 112 4.18 14.25 -15.21
C ALA A 112 3.97 13.30 -14.04
N VAL A 113 2.79 13.34 -13.42
CA VAL A 113 2.43 12.43 -12.34
C VAL A 113 1.07 11.82 -12.61
N LEU A 114 0.99 10.50 -12.64
CA LEU A 114 -0.25 9.74 -12.63
C LEU A 114 -0.44 9.12 -11.26
N VAL A 115 -1.39 9.64 -10.49
CA VAL A 115 -1.74 9.13 -9.16
C VAL A 115 -3.14 8.54 -9.19
N PHE A 116 -3.33 7.33 -8.63
CA PHE A 116 -4.60 6.61 -8.74
C PHE A 116 -5.05 5.99 -7.41
N ASP A 117 -6.37 5.75 -7.30
CA ASP A 117 -6.93 4.89 -6.27
C ASP A 117 -7.00 3.45 -6.76
N TYR A 118 -6.61 2.50 -5.93
CA TYR A 118 -6.82 1.08 -6.26
C TYR A 118 -8.30 0.76 -6.38
N ARG A 119 -8.66 -0.26 -7.19
CA ARG A 119 -10.06 -0.75 -7.24
C ARG A 119 -10.60 -1.01 -5.84
N TYR A 120 -11.87 -0.78 -5.63
CA TYR A 120 -12.61 -0.88 -4.36
C TYR A 120 -12.31 0.22 -3.33
N LEU A 121 -11.37 1.12 -3.57
CA LEU A 121 -10.96 2.20 -2.67
C LEU A 121 -11.19 3.59 -3.30
N GLY A 122 -11.28 4.62 -2.47
CA GLY A 122 -11.40 6.00 -2.90
C GLY A 122 -12.51 6.19 -3.94
N GLU A 123 -12.18 6.86 -5.04
CA GLU A 123 -13.09 7.15 -6.16
C GLU A 123 -13.07 6.06 -7.27
N SER A 124 -12.22 5.03 -7.16
CA SER A 124 -12.24 3.88 -8.07
C SER A 124 -13.45 2.98 -7.82
N ASN A 125 -13.95 2.35 -8.88
CA ASN A 125 -15.11 1.48 -8.82
C ASN A 125 -14.78 0.10 -8.21
N GLY A 126 -15.78 -0.75 -8.13
CA GLY A 126 -15.70 -2.14 -7.71
C GLY A 126 -16.36 -2.44 -6.37
N GLU A 127 -16.86 -3.67 -6.26
CA GLU A 127 -17.50 -4.23 -5.07
C GLU A 127 -16.83 -5.55 -4.67
N PRO A 128 -16.73 -5.83 -3.38
CA PRO A 128 -17.21 -5.02 -2.25
C PRO A 128 -16.29 -3.83 -1.96
N ARG A 129 -16.87 -2.68 -1.57
CA ARG A 129 -16.06 -1.52 -1.18
C ARG A 129 -15.15 -1.85 0.00
N GLN A 130 -13.95 -1.22 0.01
CA GLN A 130 -12.92 -1.38 1.03
C GLN A 130 -12.25 -2.77 1.01
N LEU A 131 -12.25 -3.44 -0.12
CA LEU A 131 -11.48 -4.67 -0.33
C LEU A 131 -10.03 -4.31 -0.70
N ILE A 132 -9.12 -4.62 0.20
CA ILE A 132 -7.67 -4.57 -0.06
C ILE A 132 -7.24 -5.99 -0.42
N TRP A 133 -6.89 -6.17 -1.71
CA TRP A 133 -6.46 -7.48 -2.22
C TRP A 133 -5.18 -7.33 -3.04
N ILE A 134 -4.07 -7.74 -2.48
CA ILE A 134 -2.73 -7.48 -3.02
C ILE A 134 -2.57 -7.88 -4.50
N PRO A 135 -3.04 -9.08 -4.95
CA PRO A 135 -2.95 -9.42 -6.37
C PRO A 135 -3.67 -8.42 -7.28
N TYR A 136 -4.82 -7.89 -6.85
CA TYR A 136 -5.57 -6.91 -7.62
C TYR A 136 -4.85 -5.55 -7.64
N GLN A 137 -4.30 -5.12 -6.51
CA GLN A 137 -3.54 -3.88 -6.45
C GLN A 137 -2.29 -3.91 -7.33
N LEU A 138 -1.64 -5.07 -7.46
CA LEU A 138 -0.52 -5.27 -8.38
C LEU A 138 -0.98 -5.22 -9.85
N GLN A 139 -2.17 -5.73 -10.18
CA GLN A 139 -2.76 -5.59 -11.52
C GLN A 139 -3.10 -4.12 -11.81
N ASP A 140 -3.68 -3.40 -10.84
CA ASP A 140 -4.02 -1.99 -10.97
C ASP A 140 -2.76 -1.17 -11.24
N TYR A 141 -1.67 -1.47 -10.54
CA TYR A 141 -0.39 -0.78 -10.75
C TYR A 141 0.17 -1.04 -12.15
N ALA A 142 0.15 -2.29 -12.60
CA ALA A 142 0.60 -2.64 -13.95
C ALA A 142 -0.25 -1.94 -15.04
N ALA A 143 -1.56 -1.86 -14.84
CA ALA A 143 -2.47 -1.17 -15.75
C ALA A 143 -2.24 0.36 -15.74
N ALA A 144 -1.98 0.95 -14.56
CA ALA A 144 -1.64 2.37 -14.45
C ALA A 144 -0.34 2.70 -15.22
N VAL A 145 0.68 1.83 -15.15
CA VAL A 145 1.91 1.96 -15.94
C VAL A 145 1.62 1.88 -17.44
N ALA A 146 0.81 0.89 -17.86
CA ALA A 146 0.42 0.75 -19.26
C ALA A 146 -0.37 1.97 -19.76
N TYR A 147 -1.30 2.47 -18.94
CA TYR A 147 -2.04 3.69 -19.24
C TYR A 147 -1.13 4.92 -19.36
N ALA A 148 -0.21 5.12 -18.42
CA ALA A 148 0.75 6.22 -18.49
C ALA A 148 1.56 6.18 -19.80
N ARG A 149 2.04 5.01 -20.20
CA ARG A 149 2.79 4.83 -21.45
C ARG A 149 1.97 5.07 -22.72
N SER A 150 0.65 4.97 -22.66
CA SER A 150 -0.24 5.23 -23.80
C SER A 150 -0.52 6.72 -24.02
N LEU A 151 -0.19 7.57 -23.07
CA LEU A 151 -0.44 9.01 -23.14
C LEU A 151 0.58 9.69 -24.06
N LYS A 152 0.09 10.50 -24.98
CA LYS A 152 0.95 11.26 -25.94
C LYS A 152 1.87 12.28 -25.26
N GLU A 153 1.49 12.74 -24.06
CA GLU A 153 2.25 13.69 -23.26
C GLU A 153 3.37 13.04 -22.45
N VAL A 154 3.38 11.71 -22.37
CA VAL A 154 4.33 10.93 -21.56
C VAL A 154 5.36 10.26 -22.46
N ASP A 155 6.62 10.33 -22.06
CA ASP A 155 7.67 9.53 -22.64
C ASP A 155 7.60 8.10 -22.08
N ALA A 156 7.20 7.16 -22.90
CA ALA A 156 6.93 5.78 -22.52
C ALA A 156 8.17 5.02 -21.98
N ASP A 157 9.38 5.49 -22.30
CA ASP A 157 10.63 4.89 -21.85
C ASP A 157 11.17 5.56 -20.57
N ARG A 158 10.56 6.69 -20.15
CA ARG A 158 10.92 7.43 -18.93
C ARG A 158 9.80 7.40 -17.90
N VAL A 159 9.33 6.20 -17.57
CA VAL A 159 8.32 5.96 -16.52
C VAL A 159 8.99 5.48 -15.25
N GLY A 160 8.91 6.29 -14.19
CA GLY A 160 9.31 5.96 -12.84
C GLY A 160 8.13 5.53 -11.98
N LEU A 161 8.39 4.78 -10.91
CA LEU A 161 7.38 4.37 -9.94
C LEU A 161 7.65 5.00 -8.57
N TRP A 162 6.60 5.42 -7.90
CA TRP A 162 6.64 5.86 -6.51
C TRP A 162 5.57 5.14 -5.70
N GLY A 163 5.95 4.61 -4.56
CA GLY A 163 5.00 4.01 -3.64
C GLY A 163 5.47 4.11 -2.20
N THR A 164 4.51 4.11 -1.28
CA THR A 164 4.79 4.19 0.16
C THR A 164 4.13 3.05 0.92
N SER A 165 4.76 2.57 2.00
CA SER A 165 4.21 1.53 2.86
C SER A 165 3.86 0.26 2.07
N LEU A 166 2.60 -0.20 2.06
CA LEU A 166 2.15 -1.33 1.24
C LEU A 166 2.45 -1.13 -0.26
N SER A 167 2.18 0.07 -0.77
CA SER A 167 2.47 0.43 -2.16
C SER A 167 3.98 0.54 -2.45
N GLY A 168 4.79 0.85 -1.45
CA GLY A 168 6.25 0.76 -1.55
C GLY A 168 6.73 -0.67 -1.89
N GLY A 169 6.04 -1.70 -1.36
CA GLY A 169 6.23 -3.08 -1.77
C GLY A 169 5.73 -3.33 -3.21
N HIS A 170 4.59 -2.74 -3.59
CA HIS A 170 3.99 -2.95 -4.92
C HIS A 170 4.87 -2.40 -6.04
N VAL A 171 5.48 -1.22 -5.88
CA VAL A 171 6.37 -0.66 -6.91
C VAL A 171 7.60 -1.53 -7.15
N LEU A 172 8.12 -2.17 -6.11
CA LEU A 172 9.24 -3.09 -6.22
C LEU A 172 8.87 -4.37 -6.98
N VAL A 173 7.69 -4.95 -6.68
CA VAL A 173 7.19 -6.13 -7.39
C VAL A 173 6.82 -5.78 -8.83
N THR A 174 6.24 -4.60 -9.07
CA THR A 174 5.91 -4.12 -10.42
C THR A 174 7.18 -3.96 -11.25
N ALA A 175 8.21 -3.32 -10.72
CA ALA A 175 9.49 -3.17 -11.42
C ALA A 175 10.22 -4.50 -11.66
N ALA A 176 10.07 -5.47 -10.74
CA ALA A 176 10.61 -6.82 -10.95
C ALA A 176 9.94 -7.56 -12.10
N ARG A 177 8.66 -7.24 -12.41
CA ARG A 177 7.87 -7.86 -13.49
C ARG A 177 7.93 -7.08 -14.79
N ASP A 178 8.12 -5.77 -14.73
CA ASP A 178 8.18 -4.87 -15.87
C ASP A 178 9.62 -4.34 -16.05
N GLY A 179 10.38 -4.98 -16.93
CA GLY A 179 11.79 -4.66 -17.20
C GLY A 179 12.02 -3.29 -17.89
N ARG A 180 10.96 -2.51 -18.18
CA ARG A 180 11.02 -1.19 -18.82
C ARG A 180 10.79 -0.04 -17.84
N ILE A 181 10.70 -0.31 -16.52
CA ILE A 181 10.65 0.76 -15.53
C ILE A 181 12.01 1.44 -15.45
N ALA A 182 11.99 2.78 -15.55
CA ALA A 182 13.22 3.58 -15.57
C ALA A 182 13.89 3.66 -14.18
N CYS A 183 13.09 3.86 -13.12
CA CYS A 183 13.56 3.88 -11.72
C CYS A 183 12.40 3.75 -10.74
N VAL A 184 12.69 3.45 -9.47
CA VAL A 184 11.70 3.25 -8.41
C VAL A 184 12.09 4.02 -7.16
N SER A 185 11.15 4.74 -6.57
CA SER A 185 11.26 5.25 -5.20
C SER A 185 10.25 4.55 -4.30
N ALA A 186 10.73 3.81 -3.31
CA ALA A 186 9.94 3.09 -2.33
C ALA A 186 10.15 3.68 -0.94
N GLN A 187 9.14 4.37 -0.41
CA GLN A 187 9.15 5.03 0.90
C GLN A 187 8.57 4.11 1.96
N CYS A 188 9.28 3.86 3.06
CA CYS A 188 8.86 2.98 4.17
C CYS A 188 8.19 1.68 3.67
N PRO A 189 8.79 0.96 2.69
CA PRO A 189 8.08 -0.09 1.97
C PRO A 189 7.79 -1.30 2.85
N LEU A 190 6.60 -1.91 2.70
CA LEU A 190 6.37 -3.26 3.20
C LEU A 190 7.19 -4.25 2.36
N LEU A 191 8.35 -4.63 2.85
CA LEU A 191 9.28 -5.52 2.16
C LEU A 191 9.01 -7.01 2.41
N ASP A 192 8.49 -7.36 3.59
CA ASP A 192 8.24 -8.74 4.00
C ASP A 192 7.04 -8.79 4.97
N GLY A 193 5.89 -9.19 4.47
CA GLY A 193 4.66 -9.26 5.26
C GLY A 193 4.71 -10.32 6.38
N LEU A 194 5.53 -11.38 6.23
CA LEU A 194 5.73 -12.35 7.31
C LEU A 194 6.49 -11.70 8.47
N ALA A 195 7.60 -11.03 8.18
CA ALA A 195 8.39 -10.35 9.21
C ALA A 195 7.60 -9.22 9.91
N ALA A 196 6.77 -8.47 9.15
CA ALA A 196 5.87 -7.47 9.71
C ALA A 196 4.80 -8.10 10.62
N SER A 197 4.23 -9.25 10.23
CA SER A 197 3.25 -9.98 11.03
C SER A 197 3.87 -10.55 12.32
N GLU A 198 5.09 -11.06 12.25
CA GLU A 198 5.85 -11.52 13.42
C GLU A 198 6.13 -10.36 14.39
N GLN A 199 6.57 -9.21 13.88
CA GLN A 199 6.79 -8.02 14.70
C GLN A 199 5.49 -7.54 15.36
N GLN A 200 4.37 -7.55 14.65
CA GLN A 200 3.06 -7.21 15.20
C GLN A 200 2.62 -8.20 16.29
N LEU A 201 2.84 -9.51 16.07
CA LEU A 201 2.57 -10.55 17.07
C LEU A 201 3.40 -10.34 18.35
N HIS A 202 4.69 -10.02 18.23
CA HIS A 202 5.54 -9.71 19.38
C HIS A 202 5.07 -8.48 20.13
N ARG A 203 4.64 -7.43 19.42
CA ARG A 203 4.20 -6.16 20.00
C ARG A 203 2.81 -6.23 20.66
N LEU A 204 1.84 -6.88 20.01
CA LEU A 204 0.43 -6.87 20.44
C LEU A 204 -0.02 -8.19 21.08
N GLY A 205 0.79 -9.23 21.00
CA GLY A 205 0.56 -10.53 21.62
C GLY A 205 -0.44 -11.44 20.90
N ILE A 206 -0.48 -12.69 21.36
CA ILE A 206 -1.24 -13.77 20.73
C ILE A 206 -2.78 -13.53 20.76
N ARG A 207 -3.29 -12.88 21.79
CA ARG A 207 -4.73 -12.58 21.90
C ARG A 207 -5.21 -11.67 20.78
N TYR A 208 -4.40 -10.64 20.45
CA TYR A 208 -4.68 -9.76 19.32
C TYR A 208 -4.65 -10.53 18.01
N ALA A 209 -3.62 -11.36 17.78
CA ALA A 209 -3.47 -12.16 16.56
C ALA A 209 -4.67 -13.13 16.37
N LEU A 210 -5.11 -13.81 17.43
CA LEU A 210 -6.28 -14.72 17.36
C LEU A 210 -7.58 -13.96 17.07
N ARG A 211 -7.79 -12.78 17.67
CA ARG A 211 -8.94 -11.92 17.34
C ARG A 211 -8.90 -11.50 15.88
N MET A 212 -7.77 -11.02 15.39
CA MET A 212 -7.59 -10.61 14.00
C MET A 212 -7.88 -11.77 13.04
N LEU A 213 -7.33 -12.95 13.33
CA LEU A 213 -7.55 -14.16 12.55
C LEU A 213 -9.03 -14.54 12.49
N GLY A 214 -9.75 -14.49 13.61
CA GLY A 214 -11.19 -14.80 13.66
C GLY A 214 -12.02 -13.84 12.79
N HIS A 215 -11.72 -12.53 12.85
CA HIS A 215 -12.39 -11.55 11.98
C HIS A 215 -12.04 -11.76 10.49
N ALA A 216 -10.78 -12.05 10.19
CA ALA A 216 -10.33 -12.33 8.83
C ALA A 216 -10.94 -13.60 8.25
N GLN A 217 -11.02 -14.67 9.03
CA GLN A 217 -11.68 -15.93 8.66
C GLN A 217 -13.17 -15.71 8.41
N ARG A 218 -13.86 -14.97 9.29
CA ARG A 218 -15.27 -14.62 9.11
C ARG A 218 -15.50 -13.91 7.78
N ASP A 219 -14.69 -12.93 7.44
CA ASP A 219 -14.81 -12.22 6.16
C ASP A 219 -14.54 -13.15 4.96
N LEU A 220 -13.54 -14.01 5.07
CA LEU A 220 -13.21 -14.96 4.01
C LEU A 220 -14.37 -15.93 3.74
N VAL A 221 -14.95 -16.53 4.79
CA VAL A 221 -16.10 -17.45 4.68
C VAL A 221 -17.32 -16.72 4.10
N ARG A 222 -17.60 -15.50 4.56
CA ARG A 222 -18.68 -14.67 4.00
C ARG A 222 -18.50 -14.44 2.51
N SER A 223 -17.26 -14.22 2.07
CA SER A 223 -16.98 -14.01 0.65
C SER A 223 -17.22 -15.26 -0.20
N TRP A 224 -16.93 -16.45 0.32
CA TRP A 224 -17.22 -17.72 -0.37
C TRP A 224 -18.72 -17.99 -0.49
N LEU A 225 -19.50 -17.50 0.47
CA LEU A 225 -20.96 -17.63 0.48
C LEU A 225 -21.68 -16.51 -0.27
N GLY A 226 -20.96 -15.58 -0.91
CA GLY A 226 -21.54 -14.42 -1.60
C GLY A 226 -22.23 -13.41 -0.67
N LEU A 227 -21.91 -13.42 0.63
CA LEU A 227 -22.50 -12.55 1.64
C LEU A 227 -21.73 -11.22 1.72
N SER A 228 -22.38 -10.20 2.31
CA SER A 228 -21.76 -8.90 2.56
C SER A 228 -20.45 -9.03 3.35
N PRO A 229 -19.41 -8.25 3.04
CA PRO A 229 -18.10 -8.37 3.67
C PRO A 229 -18.15 -8.09 5.17
N HIS A 230 -17.29 -8.73 5.93
CA HIS A 230 -17.02 -8.39 7.31
C HIS A 230 -15.83 -7.46 7.38
N LYS A 231 -16.03 -6.24 7.86
CA LYS A 231 -15.03 -5.18 7.88
C LYS A 231 -14.48 -4.95 9.28
N ILE A 232 -13.23 -4.51 9.34
CA ILE A 232 -12.53 -4.07 10.56
C ILE A 232 -11.89 -2.70 10.29
N PRO A 233 -11.57 -1.92 11.33
CA PRO A 233 -10.86 -0.66 11.16
C PRO A 233 -9.47 -0.86 10.53
N ILE A 234 -9.06 0.09 9.68
CA ILE A 234 -7.70 0.18 9.15
C ILE A 234 -6.74 0.64 10.24
N VAL A 235 -7.08 1.73 10.93
CA VAL A 235 -6.29 2.29 12.04
C VAL A 235 -7.08 2.31 13.33
N GLY A 236 -6.36 2.14 14.45
CA GLY A 236 -6.91 2.22 15.80
C GLY A 236 -5.82 2.36 16.83
N ARG A 237 -6.17 2.82 18.04
CA ARG A 237 -5.21 2.93 19.14
C ARG A 237 -4.56 1.60 19.46
N THR A 238 -3.37 1.63 20.02
CA THR A 238 -2.61 0.44 20.42
C THR A 238 -3.47 -0.53 21.24
N GLY A 239 -3.51 -1.80 20.84
CA GLY A 239 -4.33 -2.86 21.45
C GLY A 239 -5.78 -2.92 20.99
N SER A 240 -6.29 -1.94 20.24
CA SER A 240 -7.62 -2.02 19.61
C SER A 240 -7.61 -2.97 18.40
N LEU A 241 -8.78 -3.44 18.00
CA LEU A 241 -8.92 -4.23 16.77
C LEU A 241 -8.82 -3.30 15.55
N ALA A 242 -7.69 -3.30 14.90
CA ALA A 242 -7.45 -2.57 13.65
C ALA A 242 -6.29 -3.22 12.89
N LEU A 243 -6.18 -3.05 11.59
CA LEU A 243 -5.04 -3.55 10.81
C LEU A 243 -3.72 -2.92 11.26
N MET A 244 -3.74 -1.61 11.51
CA MET A 244 -2.66 -0.84 12.13
C MET A 244 -3.11 -0.43 13.54
N SER A 245 -2.86 -1.28 14.53
CA SER A 245 -3.13 -1.03 15.96
C SER A 245 -1.93 -0.33 16.56
N ASP A 246 -1.89 1.00 16.44
CA ASP A 246 -0.72 1.82 16.76
C ASP A 246 -1.14 3.27 17.00
N ASP A 247 -0.60 3.91 18.04
CA ASP A 247 -0.97 5.27 18.40
C ASP A 247 -0.46 6.30 17.39
N ASP A 248 0.75 6.14 16.84
CA ASP A 248 1.30 7.03 15.82
C ASP A 248 0.50 6.94 14.51
N ALA A 249 0.09 5.71 14.15
CA ALA A 249 -0.81 5.50 13.02
C ALA A 249 -2.15 6.22 13.22
N TRP A 250 -2.74 6.06 14.41
CA TRP A 250 -4.00 6.72 14.74
C TRP A 250 -3.89 8.24 14.66
N ASP A 251 -2.86 8.82 15.30
CA ASP A 251 -2.66 10.27 15.34
C ASP A 251 -2.37 10.83 13.92
N PHE A 252 -1.58 10.10 13.11
CA PHE A 252 -1.35 10.49 11.72
C PHE A 252 -2.64 10.56 10.91
N PHE A 253 -3.47 9.51 10.94
CA PHE A 253 -4.71 9.50 10.17
C PHE A 253 -5.77 10.45 10.75
N ALA A 254 -5.80 10.67 12.07
CA ALA A 254 -6.68 11.66 12.67
C ALA A 254 -6.36 13.09 12.22
N GLU A 255 -5.08 13.39 11.96
CA GLU A 255 -4.63 14.70 11.53
C GLU A 255 -4.65 14.87 9.99
N SER A 256 -4.30 13.81 9.23
CA SER A 256 -3.92 13.89 7.83
C SER A 256 -4.82 13.13 6.88
N ALA A 257 -5.81 12.35 7.38
CA ALA A 257 -6.72 11.63 6.51
C ALA A 257 -7.55 12.61 5.66
N SER A 258 -7.62 12.31 4.37
CA SER A 258 -8.48 13.04 3.43
C SER A 258 -9.97 12.82 3.75
N ASP A 259 -10.82 13.69 3.23
CA ASP A 259 -12.27 13.65 3.45
C ASP A 259 -12.95 12.38 2.89
N ASP A 260 -12.32 11.72 1.94
CA ASP A 260 -12.76 10.46 1.33
C ASP A 260 -12.16 9.20 2.00
N PHE A 261 -11.31 9.37 3.02
CA PHE A 261 -10.78 8.24 3.77
C PHE A 261 -11.88 7.54 4.58
N VAL A 262 -11.97 6.22 4.43
CA VAL A 262 -12.89 5.37 5.17
C VAL A 262 -12.10 4.42 6.04
N ASN A 263 -12.19 4.58 7.37
CA ASN A 263 -11.46 3.76 8.34
C ASN A 263 -12.04 2.33 8.46
N GLU A 264 -12.16 1.64 7.33
CA GLU A 264 -12.62 0.27 7.25
C GLU A 264 -11.89 -0.48 6.15
N ALA A 265 -11.67 -1.79 6.35
CA ALA A 265 -11.22 -2.73 5.33
C ALA A 265 -11.90 -4.07 5.50
N CYS A 266 -12.11 -4.79 4.40
CA CYS A 266 -12.50 -6.19 4.43
C CYS A 266 -11.44 -6.99 5.21
N ALA A 267 -11.84 -7.68 6.27
CA ALA A 267 -10.92 -8.26 7.26
C ALA A 267 -10.00 -9.36 6.68
N ARG A 268 -10.39 -9.97 5.56
CA ARG A 268 -9.62 -11.07 4.91
C ARG A 268 -8.21 -10.66 4.47
N ILE A 269 -7.90 -9.37 4.37
CA ILE A 269 -6.52 -8.90 4.09
C ILE A 269 -5.53 -9.43 5.13
N ALA A 270 -5.92 -9.52 6.40
CA ALA A 270 -5.05 -10.01 7.47
C ALA A 270 -4.60 -11.46 7.27
N MET A 271 -5.35 -12.27 6.49
CA MET A 271 -4.94 -13.64 6.12
C MET A 271 -4.03 -13.71 4.89
N ASN A 272 -3.78 -12.60 4.21
CA ASN A 272 -2.99 -12.59 2.97
C ASN A 272 -1.71 -11.76 3.09
N ILE A 273 -1.70 -10.76 3.96
CA ILE A 273 -0.58 -9.83 4.06
C ILE A 273 0.74 -10.53 4.43
N TYR A 274 0.71 -11.57 5.28
CA TYR A 274 1.90 -12.31 5.67
C TYR A 274 2.55 -13.10 4.51
N ARG A 275 1.79 -13.41 3.46
CA ARG A 275 2.27 -14.09 2.25
C ARG A 275 2.94 -13.13 1.27
N TYR A 276 2.70 -11.83 1.43
CA TYR A 276 3.22 -10.83 0.55
C TYR A 276 4.65 -10.46 0.92
N ARG A 277 5.59 -10.88 0.07
CA ARG A 277 7.03 -10.75 0.33
C ARG A 277 7.76 -10.11 -0.85
N PRO A 278 7.63 -8.80 -1.06
CA PRO A 278 8.34 -8.08 -2.11
C PRO A 278 9.84 -8.35 -2.13
N VAL A 279 10.45 -8.51 -0.95
CA VAL A 279 11.88 -8.82 -0.82
C VAL A 279 12.31 -10.04 -1.64
N ASP A 280 11.42 -11.02 -1.87
CA ASP A 280 11.76 -12.22 -2.63
C ASP A 280 11.85 -11.99 -4.14
N HIS A 281 11.32 -10.87 -4.66
CA HIS A 281 11.35 -10.48 -6.06
C HIS A 281 12.50 -9.53 -6.43
N LEU A 282 13.19 -8.94 -5.46
CA LEU A 282 14.14 -7.85 -5.69
C LEU A 282 15.32 -8.23 -6.59
N HIS A 283 15.72 -9.50 -6.62
CA HIS A 283 16.78 -10.00 -7.50
C HIS A 283 16.40 -9.92 -9.01
N GLN A 284 15.13 -9.67 -9.32
CA GLN A 284 14.62 -9.50 -10.69
C GLN A 284 14.56 -8.03 -11.12
N VAL A 285 14.70 -7.09 -10.20
CA VAL A 285 14.70 -5.64 -10.51
C VAL A 285 15.93 -5.29 -11.34
N ARG A 286 15.75 -4.48 -12.39
CA ARG A 286 16.80 -4.10 -13.36
C ARG A 286 16.92 -2.58 -13.54
N CYS A 287 16.40 -1.80 -12.60
CA CYS A 287 16.49 -0.36 -12.63
C CYS A 287 16.94 0.19 -11.27
N PRO A 288 17.45 1.42 -11.20
CA PRO A 288 17.78 2.08 -9.93
C PRO A 288 16.59 2.13 -8.97
N VAL A 289 16.83 1.86 -7.70
CA VAL A 289 15.84 1.86 -6.63
C VAL A 289 16.31 2.71 -5.47
N LEU A 290 15.54 3.74 -5.13
CA LEU A 290 15.68 4.47 -3.88
C LEU A 290 14.80 3.81 -2.81
N LEU A 291 15.42 3.22 -1.79
CA LEU A 291 14.75 2.74 -0.59
C LEU A 291 14.90 3.77 0.52
N GLN A 292 13.83 4.39 0.94
CA GLN A 292 13.78 5.26 2.11
C GLN A 292 13.15 4.50 3.26
N THR A 293 13.89 4.26 4.33
CA THR A 293 13.45 3.43 5.46
C THR A 293 13.53 4.22 6.76
N CYS A 294 12.63 3.90 7.70
CA CYS A 294 12.59 4.48 9.03
C CYS A 294 13.09 3.45 10.04
N ASP A 295 14.08 3.81 10.86
CA ASP A 295 14.74 2.86 11.77
C ASP A 295 13.83 2.42 12.94
N HIS A 296 12.82 3.23 13.26
CA HIS A 296 11.80 2.95 14.30
C HIS A 296 10.45 2.52 13.70
N ASP A 297 10.48 1.95 12.49
CA ASP A 297 9.26 1.48 11.80
C ASP A 297 8.66 0.25 12.51
N PHE A 298 7.38 0.32 12.85
CA PHE A 298 6.66 -0.79 13.47
C PHE A 298 6.37 -1.94 12.50
N ALA A 299 6.49 -1.73 11.19
CA ALA A 299 6.17 -2.71 10.15
C ALA A 299 7.39 -3.18 9.35
N LEU A 300 8.59 -2.62 9.58
CA LEU A 300 9.78 -2.90 8.79
C LEU A 300 11.01 -3.19 9.67
N PRO A 301 11.27 -4.46 10.05
CA PRO A 301 12.47 -4.82 10.76
C PRO A 301 13.74 -4.50 9.97
N SER A 302 14.77 -3.93 10.62
CA SER A 302 16.03 -3.50 9.98
C SER A 302 16.73 -4.61 9.19
N LYS A 303 16.74 -5.86 9.71
CA LYS A 303 17.29 -7.04 9.01
C LYS A 303 16.67 -7.33 7.65
N VAL A 304 15.39 -6.91 7.45
CA VAL A 304 14.72 -7.06 6.15
C VAL A 304 15.23 -6.04 5.15
N VAL A 305 15.59 -4.85 5.63
CA VAL A 305 16.22 -3.80 4.80
C VAL A 305 17.59 -4.26 4.30
N ASP A 306 18.40 -4.87 5.16
CA ASP A 306 19.72 -5.40 4.78
C ASP A 306 19.61 -6.53 3.74
N LYS A 307 18.61 -7.41 3.90
CA LYS A 307 18.28 -8.43 2.90
C LYS A 307 17.85 -7.82 1.57
N ALA A 308 17.04 -6.76 1.60
CA ALA A 308 16.62 -6.05 0.41
C ALA A 308 17.80 -5.39 -0.31
N ALA A 309 18.68 -4.73 0.44
CA ALA A 309 19.92 -4.15 -0.09
C ALA A 309 20.78 -5.18 -0.81
N SER A 310 21.02 -6.32 -0.18
CA SER A 310 21.79 -7.42 -0.76
C SER A 310 21.18 -7.96 -2.05
N ARG A 311 19.85 -8.04 -2.15
CA ARG A 311 19.15 -8.56 -3.33
C ARG A 311 19.08 -7.58 -4.50
N LEU A 312 19.02 -6.29 -4.20
CA LEU A 312 19.05 -5.22 -5.22
C LEU A 312 20.48 -4.99 -5.73
N GLY A 313 21.50 -5.25 -4.91
CA GLY A 313 22.90 -5.07 -5.27
C GLY A 313 23.20 -3.63 -5.75
N ALA A 314 23.80 -3.50 -6.91
CA ALA A 314 24.20 -2.19 -7.48
C ALA A 314 23.02 -1.26 -7.83
N PHE A 315 21.80 -1.76 -7.86
CA PHE A 315 20.61 -0.93 -8.09
C PHE A 315 20.10 -0.23 -6.84
N ALA A 316 20.57 -0.61 -5.64
CA ALA A 316 20.08 -0.06 -4.38
C ALA A 316 20.73 1.26 -4.02
N GLU A 317 19.92 2.27 -3.76
CA GLU A 317 20.27 3.47 -3.03
C GLU A 317 19.40 3.51 -1.77
N ILE A 318 20.02 3.38 -0.59
CA ILE A 318 19.30 3.26 0.68
C ILE A 318 19.53 4.51 1.52
N VAL A 319 18.43 5.13 1.95
CA VAL A 319 18.44 6.24 2.89
C VAL A 319 17.69 5.81 4.14
N ARG A 320 18.35 5.87 5.29
CA ARG A 320 17.78 5.53 6.60
C ARG A 320 17.51 6.80 7.39
N TYR A 321 16.34 6.86 8.02
CA TYR A 321 15.93 7.95 8.87
C TYR A 321 15.71 7.42 10.30
N PRO A 322 16.27 8.05 11.34
CA PRO A 322 16.10 7.63 12.74
C PRO A 322 14.74 8.09 13.29
N ILE A 323 13.66 7.75 12.61
CA ILE A 323 12.27 8.19 12.89
C ILE A 323 11.30 7.02 12.78
N GLY A 324 10.04 7.22 13.22
CA GLY A 324 8.93 6.28 13.07
C GLY A 324 8.33 6.27 11.66
N HIS A 325 7.44 5.30 11.42
CA HIS A 325 6.81 5.07 10.10
C HIS A 325 6.07 6.29 9.57
N PHE A 326 5.37 7.03 10.44
CA PHE A 326 4.52 8.15 10.06
C PHE A 326 5.21 9.51 10.13
N ASP A 327 6.40 9.60 10.73
CA ASP A 327 7.15 10.86 10.82
C ASP A 327 7.64 11.34 9.46
N ILE A 328 7.95 10.42 8.54
CA ILE A 328 8.45 10.74 7.19
C ILE A 328 7.44 11.53 6.34
N TYR A 329 6.16 11.51 6.71
CA TYR A 329 5.11 12.24 6.01
C TYR A 329 4.90 13.66 6.53
N ARG A 330 5.66 14.10 7.55
CA ARG A 330 5.39 15.33 8.30
C ARG A 330 6.59 16.27 8.33
N GLY A 331 6.31 17.58 8.27
CA GLY A 331 7.26 18.66 8.56
C GLY A 331 8.59 18.54 7.82
N SER A 332 9.70 18.73 8.53
CA SER A 332 11.05 18.68 7.95
C SER A 332 11.45 17.31 7.42
N HIS A 333 10.91 16.22 7.98
CA HIS A 333 11.18 14.86 7.51
C HIS A 333 10.57 14.63 6.13
N PHE A 334 9.33 15.11 5.92
CA PHE A 334 8.71 15.12 4.59
C PHE A 334 9.57 15.88 3.57
N GLU A 335 10.00 17.10 3.92
CA GLU A 335 10.82 17.93 3.04
C GLU A 335 12.14 17.24 2.67
N THR A 336 12.82 16.65 3.65
CA THR A 336 14.06 15.91 3.43
C THR A 336 13.83 14.71 2.52
N ALA A 337 12.78 13.93 2.78
CA ALA A 337 12.47 12.72 2.03
C ALA A 337 12.07 13.05 0.57
N VAL A 338 11.16 14.02 0.37
CA VAL A 338 10.68 14.38 -0.98
C VAL A 338 11.77 15.04 -1.83
N ASN A 339 12.63 15.87 -1.24
CA ASN A 339 13.75 16.45 -1.98
C ASN A 339 14.72 15.37 -2.46
N ARG A 340 15.01 14.37 -1.63
CA ARG A 340 15.83 13.21 -2.04
C ARG A 340 15.20 12.41 -3.17
N GLN A 341 13.88 12.26 -3.15
CA GLN A 341 13.11 11.61 -4.23
C GLN A 341 13.19 12.41 -5.53
N ILE A 342 13.06 13.74 -5.45
CA ILE A 342 13.18 14.63 -6.61
C ILE A 342 14.60 14.55 -7.23
N GLU A 343 15.65 14.59 -6.41
CA GLU A 343 17.02 14.40 -6.88
C GLU A 343 17.20 13.06 -7.60
N PHE A 344 16.70 11.99 -6.98
CA PHE A 344 16.78 10.64 -7.54
C PHE A 344 16.03 10.53 -8.86
N PHE A 345 14.77 10.96 -8.93
CA PHE A 345 14.00 10.94 -10.18
C PHE A 345 14.61 11.86 -11.25
N SER A 346 15.09 13.03 -10.88
CA SER A 346 15.73 13.94 -11.82
C SER A 346 16.97 13.32 -12.45
N LYS A 347 17.80 12.65 -11.66
CA LYS A 347 18.99 11.93 -12.12
C LYS A 347 18.68 10.81 -13.12
N HIS A 348 17.57 10.08 -12.92
CA HIS A 348 17.28 8.85 -13.67
C HIS A 348 16.23 9.02 -14.77
N LEU A 349 15.42 10.08 -14.74
CA LEU A 349 14.35 10.33 -15.71
C LEU A 349 14.69 11.41 -16.72
N PHE A 350 15.63 12.32 -16.42
CA PHE A 350 16.09 13.31 -17.40
C PHE A 350 17.43 12.88 -17.99
N PRO A 351 17.61 12.98 -19.30
CA PRO A 351 18.91 12.71 -19.91
C PRO A 351 19.95 13.63 -19.26
N THR A 352 21.02 13.07 -18.74
CA THR A 352 22.23 13.83 -18.56
C THR A 352 22.77 14.05 -19.97
N ASP A 353 22.83 15.32 -20.43
CA ASP A 353 23.57 15.65 -21.63
C ASP A 353 24.94 14.98 -21.51
N SER A 354 25.13 13.91 -22.29
CA SER A 354 26.45 13.32 -22.45
C SER A 354 27.33 14.37 -23.11
N LYS A 355 28.12 15.07 -22.24
CA LYS A 355 29.24 15.91 -22.72
C LYS A 355 30.27 15.05 -23.43
#